data_39f7d0bd8161eb0a341a5ede87cf00b4
#
_entry.id   39f7d0bd8161eb0a341a5ede87cf00b4
#
_cell.length_a   1.000
_cell.length_b   1.000
_cell.length_c   1.000
_cell.angle_alpha   90.00
_cell.angle_beta   90.00
_cell.angle_gamma   90.00
#
_symmetry.space_group_name_H-M   'P 1'
#
loop_
_entity.id
_entity.type
_entity.pdbx_description
1 polymer ?
#
loop_
_entity_poly.entity_id
_entity_poly.type
_entity_poly.pdbx_seq_one_letter_code
_entity_poly.pdbx_strand_id
1 'polypeptide(L)'
;HAYSLLEQADLQQALLAHLAISAPVHVLAHDYGDSVAQELLARHYQQRLRLASCVFLNGGLFPETHHPVLVQKLLLSPLGGLFGRLFNRRTLAANFAKVFGPQTQPSSAELDDFWQLIATNNGPAVMHRLIRYMPERRVQRERWLTAMQRGEVPLRLIDGGVDPISGAHMLARYRELVPNPDGVLLENIGHYPQTEAPDAVLRHYLEFRAGL
;
A
#
# COMPACT_ATOMS: atom_id res chain seq x y z
N HIS A 1 -12.65 -12.13 11.73
CA HIS A 1 -11.80 -11.76 10.60
C HIS A 1 -10.38 -12.24 10.82
N ALA A 2 -9.77 -12.82 9.79
CA ALA A 2 -8.36 -13.24 9.79
C ALA A 2 -7.41 -12.04 9.59
N TYR A 3 -7.91 -10.92 9.08
CA TYR A 3 -7.12 -9.75 8.68
C TYR A 3 -6.02 -10.08 7.67
N SER A 4 -6.26 -11.05 6.78
CA SER A 4 -5.31 -11.41 5.72
C SER A 4 -5.48 -10.51 4.48
N LEU A 5 -4.43 -10.42 3.66
CA LEU A 5 -4.48 -9.71 2.37
C LEU A 5 -5.46 -10.38 1.41
N LEU A 6 -5.55 -11.70 1.45
CA LEU A 6 -6.51 -12.46 0.63
C LEU A 6 -7.95 -12.17 1.03
N GLU A 7 -8.25 -12.10 2.35
CA GLU A 7 -9.58 -11.72 2.86
C GLU A 7 -9.94 -10.29 2.44
N GLN A 8 -8.97 -9.36 2.46
CA GLN A 8 -9.21 -7.99 1.98
C GLN A 8 -9.54 -7.96 0.48
N ALA A 9 -8.85 -8.75 -0.32
CA ALA A 9 -9.18 -8.88 -1.74
C ALA A 9 -10.58 -9.50 -1.97
N ASP A 10 -11.00 -10.46 -1.11
CA ASP A 10 -12.37 -11.00 -1.13
C ASP A 10 -13.40 -9.90 -0.83
N LEU A 11 -13.12 -9.03 0.14
CA LEU A 11 -14.00 -7.90 0.48
C LEU A 11 -14.13 -6.90 -0.66
N GLN A 12 -13.03 -6.56 -1.34
CA GLN A 12 -13.05 -5.67 -2.50
C GLN A 12 -13.87 -6.28 -3.65
N GLN A 13 -13.70 -7.56 -3.94
CA GLN A 13 -14.51 -8.25 -4.96
C GLN A 13 -16.00 -8.28 -4.57
N ALA A 14 -16.32 -8.55 -3.31
CA ALA A 14 -17.68 -8.55 -2.82
C ALA A 14 -18.31 -7.16 -2.92
N LEU A 15 -17.55 -6.09 -2.65
CA LEU A 15 -18.00 -4.71 -2.82
C LEU A 15 -18.33 -4.40 -4.29
N LEU A 16 -17.44 -4.76 -5.23
CA LEU A 16 -17.70 -4.57 -6.66
C LEU A 16 -18.96 -5.31 -7.11
N ALA A 17 -19.14 -6.55 -6.66
CA ALA A 17 -20.34 -7.34 -6.95
C ALA A 17 -21.60 -6.72 -6.34
N HIS A 18 -21.53 -6.24 -5.09
CA HIS A 18 -22.67 -5.56 -4.42
C HIS A 18 -23.08 -4.28 -5.15
N LEU A 19 -22.11 -3.53 -5.66
CA LEU A 19 -22.35 -2.31 -6.45
C LEU A 19 -22.71 -2.61 -7.93
N ALA A 20 -22.84 -3.89 -8.33
CA ALA A 20 -23.11 -4.34 -9.69
C ALA A 20 -22.09 -3.80 -10.72
N ILE A 21 -20.84 -3.58 -10.32
CA ILE A 21 -19.76 -3.11 -11.19
C ILE A 21 -19.22 -4.32 -11.97
N SER A 22 -19.54 -4.41 -13.27
CA SER A 22 -19.07 -5.46 -14.19
C SER A 22 -18.02 -4.97 -15.21
N ALA A 23 -17.92 -3.64 -15.40
CA ALA A 23 -16.90 -3.05 -16.26
C ALA A 23 -15.48 -3.24 -15.66
N PRO A 24 -14.42 -3.23 -16.49
CA PRO A 24 -13.05 -3.21 -15.98
C PRO A 24 -12.81 -2.01 -15.09
N VAL A 25 -12.19 -2.22 -13.91
CA VAL A 25 -11.94 -1.17 -12.92
C VAL A 25 -10.49 -0.71 -12.96
N HIS A 26 -10.27 0.58 -12.68
CA HIS A 26 -8.95 1.14 -12.43
C HIS A 26 -8.70 1.13 -10.93
N VAL A 27 -7.55 0.60 -10.53
CA VAL A 27 -7.15 0.52 -9.12
C VAL A 27 -6.08 1.56 -8.84
N LEU A 28 -6.27 2.36 -7.79
CA LEU A 28 -5.24 3.18 -7.16
C LEU A 28 -5.08 2.68 -5.73
N ALA A 29 -3.92 2.21 -5.39
CA ALA A 29 -3.64 1.57 -4.11
C ALA A 29 -2.48 2.24 -3.38
N HIS A 30 -2.41 2.08 -2.04
CA HIS A 30 -1.33 2.60 -1.22
C HIS A 30 -0.99 1.59 -0.10
N ASP A 31 0.29 1.42 0.19
CA ASP A 31 0.89 0.60 1.26
C ASP A 31 0.32 -0.83 1.33
N TYR A 32 -0.50 -1.10 2.34
CA TYR A 32 -1.23 -2.37 2.51
C TYR A 32 -2.11 -2.67 1.30
N GLY A 33 -2.74 -1.61 0.76
CA GLY A 33 -3.59 -1.68 -0.42
C GLY A 33 -2.86 -2.16 -1.67
N ASP A 34 -1.58 -1.87 -1.81
CA ASP A 34 -0.77 -2.34 -2.95
C ASP A 34 -0.71 -3.87 -3.00
N SER A 35 -0.57 -4.53 -1.85
CA SER A 35 -0.60 -5.99 -1.80
C SER A 35 -1.98 -6.57 -2.09
N VAL A 36 -3.05 -5.86 -1.68
CA VAL A 36 -4.41 -6.22 -2.07
C VAL A 36 -4.59 -6.06 -3.59
N ALA A 37 -4.07 -4.98 -4.17
CA ALA A 37 -4.12 -4.74 -5.62
C ALA A 37 -3.32 -5.80 -6.41
N GLN A 38 -2.16 -6.23 -5.90
CA GLN A 38 -1.39 -7.35 -6.48
C GLN A 38 -2.20 -8.66 -6.47
N GLU A 39 -2.94 -8.94 -5.39
CA GLU A 39 -3.84 -10.10 -5.36
C GLU A 39 -5.02 -9.94 -6.32
N LEU A 40 -5.63 -8.76 -6.40
CA LEU A 40 -6.67 -8.49 -7.39
C LEU A 40 -6.15 -8.65 -8.82
N LEU A 41 -4.92 -8.24 -9.10
CA LEU A 41 -4.26 -8.45 -10.39
C LEU A 41 -4.07 -9.94 -10.70
N ALA A 42 -3.64 -10.73 -9.72
CA ALA A 42 -3.54 -12.19 -9.88
C ALA A 42 -4.91 -12.84 -10.15
N ARG A 43 -5.97 -12.35 -9.51
CA ARG A 43 -7.35 -12.80 -9.72
C ARG A 43 -7.93 -12.36 -11.07
N HIS A 44 -7.50 -11.21 -11.60
CA HIS A 44 -7.83 -10.79 -12.95
C HIS A 44 -7.43 -11.86 -13.97
N TYR A 45 -6.22 -12.37 -13.88
CA TYR A 45 -5.71 -13.42 -14.75
C TYR A 45 -6.36 -14.80 -14.51
N GLN A 46 -7.05 -14.96 -13.39
CA GLN A 46 -7.92 -16.12 -13.13
C GLN A 46 -9.38 -15.88 -13.56
N GLN A 47 -9.65 -14.78 -14.25
CA GLN A 47 -10.99 -14.40 -14.75
C GLN A 47 -12.03 -14.18 -13.62
N ARG A 48 -11.58 -13.86 -12.39
CA ARG A 48 -12.47 -13.62 -11.25
C ARG A 48 -13.00 -12.19 -11.18
N LEU A 49 -12.30 -11.24 -11.78
CA LEU A 49 -12.68 -9.83 -11.96
C LEU A 49 -11.94 -9.24 -13.16
N ARG A 50 -12.30 -8.02 -13.57
CA ARG A 50 -11.64 -7.34 -14.68
C ARG A 50 -10.99 -6.05 -14.20
N LEU A 51 -9.66 -5.93 -14.39
CA LEU A 51 -8.92 -4.72 -14.15
C LEU A 51 -8.57 -4.03 -15.47
N ALA A 52 -8.70 -2.71 -15.50
CA ALA A 52 -8.28 -1.87 -16.62
C ALA A 52 -6.86 -1.34 -16.42
N SER A 53 -6.46 -1.04 -15.19
CA SER A 53 -5.09 -0.67 -14.82
C SER A 53 -4.90 -0.73 -13.30
N CYS A 54 -3.63 -0.75 -12.85
CA CYS A 54 -3.26 -0.59 -11.44
C CYS A 54 -2.19 0.49 -11.28
N VAL A 55 -2.42 1.41 -10.34
CA VAL A 55 -1.43 2.38 -9.87
C VAL A 55 -1.13 2.11 -8.41
N PHE A 56 0.15 1.98 -8.08
CA PHE A 56 0.65 1.69 -6.75
C PHE A 56 1.31 2.94 -6.15
N LEU A 57 1.15 3.15 -4.84
CA LEU A 57 1.74 4.26 -4.08
C LEU A 57 2.46 3.72 -2.85
N ASN A 58 3.78 3.87 -2.77
CA ASN A 58 4.61 3.53 -1.59
C ASN A 58 4.18 2.27 -0.83
N GLY A 59 4.10 1.14 -1.50
CA GLY A 59 3.77 -0.15 -0.90
C GLY A 59 4.91 -1.17 -0.93
N GLY A 60 4.80 -2.18 -0.10
CA GLY A 60 5.77 -3.28 -0.05
C GLY A 60 5.55 -4.30 -1.16
N LEU A 61 5.69 -3.90 -2.42
CA LEU A 61 5.47 -4.76 -3.60
C LEU A 61 6.38 -6.00 -3.61
N PHE A 62 7.62 -5.82 -3.13
CA PHE A 62 8.63 -6.88 -3.07
C PHE A 62 9.11 -7.06 -1.62
N PRO A 63 8.78 -8.18 -0.96
CA PRO A 63 9.09 -8.40 0.46
C PRO A 63 10.58 -8.31 0.81
N GLU A 64 11.45 -8.61 -0.17
CA GLU A 64 12.90 -8.56 -0.02
C GLU A 64 13.46 -7.15 0.07
N THR A 65 12.76 -6.15 -0.44
CA THR A 65 13.16 -4.73 -0.40
C THR A 65 12.44 -3.91 0.68
N HIS A 66 11.47 -4.50 1.36
CA HIS A 66 10.76 -3.82 2.44
C HIS A 66 11.64 -3.66 3.68
N HIS A 67 11.82 -2.42 4.15
CA HIS A 67 12.60 -2.11 5.36
C HIS A 67 11.68 -1.86 6.56
N PRO A 68 11.41 -2.88 7.41
CA PRO A 68 10.45 -2.73 8.50
C PRO A 68 10.97 -1.80 9.61
N VAL A 69 10.15 -0.82 9.98
CA VAL A 69 10.41 0.06 11.11
C VAL A 69 10.20 -0.67 12.45
N LEU A 70 10.74 -0.09 13.54
CA LEU A 70 10.72 -0.72 14.87
C LEU A 70 9.31 -1.11 15.33
N VAL A 71 8.32 -0.25 15.13
CA VAL A 71 6.92 -0.53 15.53
C VAL A 71 6.36 -1.77 14.83
N GLN A 72 6.68 -1.98 13.56
CA GLN A 72 6.27 -3.19 12.83
C GLN A 72 6.90 -4.45 13.44
N LYS A 73 8.19 -4.40 13.81
CA LYS A 73 8.89 -5.51 14.46
C LYS A 73 8.28 -5.85 15.83
N LEU A 74 7.95 -4.82 16.63
CA LEU A 74 7.31 -4.99 17.93
C LEU A 74 5.90 -5.60 17.80
N LEU A 75 5.11 -5.15 16.85
CA LEU A 75 3.77 -5.69 16.59
C LEU A 75 3.80 -7.15 16.12
N LEU A 76 4.84 -7.56 15.38
CA LEU A 76 5.04 -8.96 14.95
C LEU A 76 5.52 -9.89 16.07
N SER A 77 6.03 -9.33 17.18
CA SER A 77 6.52 -10.13 18.31
C SER A 77 5.38 -10.82 19.06
N PRO A 78 5.68 -11.83 19.92
CA PRO A 78 4.68 -12.45 20.79
C PRO A 78 3.92 -11.46 21.68
N LEU A 79 4.53 -10.32 22.00
CA LEU A 79 3.93 -9.23 22.80
C LEU A 79 3.21 -8.19 21.93
N GLY A 80 3.03 -8.44 20.64
CA GLY A 80 2.42 -7.49 19.69
C GLY A 80 1.06 -6.97 20.12
N GLY A 81 0.22 -7.80 20.75
CA GLY A 81 -1.07 -7.39 21.29
C GLY A 81 -0.97 -6.35 22.41
N LEU A 82 0.08 -6.42 23.24
CA LEU A 82 0.36 -5.41 24.27
C LEU A 82 0.84 -4.11 23.62
N PHE A 83 1.81 -4.19 22.70
CA PHE A 83 2.32 -3.03 21.97
C PHE A 83 1.23 -2.31 21.19
N GLY A 84 0.32 -3.05 20.54
CA GLY A 84 -0.82 -2.47 19.85
C GLY A 84 -1.71 -1.64 20.80
N ARG A 85 -2.05 -2.17 21.97
CA ARG A 85 -2.88 -1.46 22.96
C ARG A 85 -2.21 -0.21 23.55
N LEU A 86 -0.89 -0.17 23.56
CA LEU A 86 -0.11 0.98 24.04
C LEU A 86 0.08 2.03 22.93
N PHE A 87 -0.26 1.71 21.70
CA PHE A 87 -0.18 2.64 20.58
C PHE A 87 -1.18 3.77 20.77
N ASN A 88 -0.74 4.99 20.59
CA ASN A 88 -1.54 6.20 20.81
C ASN A 88 -1.12 7.31 19.84
N ARG A 89 -1.86 8.45 19.87
CA ARG A 89 -1.59 9.61 19.00
C ARG A 89 -0.14 10.10 19.02
N ARG A 90 0.51 10.11 20.21
CA ARG A 90 1.92 10.54 20.31
C ARG A 90 2.86 9.57 19.60
N THR A 91 2.59 8.27 19.75
CA THR A 91 3.34 7.23 19.05
C THR A 91 3.12 7.33 17.53
N LEU A 92 1.89 7.61 17.10
CA LEU A 92 1.59 7.87 15.70
C LEU A 92 2.40 9.06 15.17
N ALA A 93 2.36 10.21 15.84
CA ALA A 93 3.10 11.41 15.45
C ALA A 93 4.62 11.14 15.35
N ALA A 94 5.19 10.42 16.32
CA ALA A 94 6.61 10.05 16.32
C ALA A 94 6.99 9.08 15.16
N ASN A 95 6.05 8.24 14.69
CA ASN A 95 6.27 7.38 13.54
C ASN A 95 6.11 8.17 12.24
N PHE A 96 5.09 9.03 12.14
CA PHE A 96 4.85 9.87 10.96
C PHE A 96 6.03 10.81 10.70
N ALA A 97 6.62 11.40 11.75
CA ALA A 97 7.82 12.23 11.62
C ALA A 97 9.01 11.52 10.95
N LYS A 98 9.02 10.18 10.91
CA LYS A 98 10.08 9.38 10.28
C LYS A 98 9.77 8.94 8.86
N VAL A 99 8.49 8.87 8.50
CA VAL A 99 8.06 8.31 7.21
C VAL A 99 7.53 9.37 6.25
N PHE A 100 7.09 10.52 6.74
CA PHE A 100 6.76 11.68 5.90
C PHE A 100 8.03 12.39 5.42
N GLY A 101 7.94 13.07 4.31
CA GLY A 101 9.01 13.94 3.79
C GLY A 101 9.33 15.07 4.76
N PRO A 102 10.57 15.57 4.78
CA PRO A 102 11.00 16.56 5.75
C PRO A 102 10.25 17.90 5.65
N GLN A 103 9.71 18.22 4.47
CA GLN A 103 8.99 19.47 4.18
C GLN A 103 7.47 19.28 4.10
N THR A 104 7.00 18.05 4.24
CA THR A 104 5.59 17.67 4.08
C THR A 104 5.05 16.98 5.34
N GLN A 105 5.61 17.33 6.49
CA GLN A 105 5.18 16.78 7.77
C GLN A 105 3.72 17.12 8.05
N PRO A 106 2.91 16.15 8.56
CA PRO A 106 1.51 16.39 8.82
C PRO A 106 1.32 17.43 9.91
N SER A 107 0.33 18.29 9.73
CA SER A 107 -0.14 19.22 10.75
C SER A 107 -0.73 18.48 11.95
N SER A 108 -0.96 19.20 13.07
CA SER A 108 -1.64 18.61 14.23
C SER A 108 -3.06 18.15 13.90
N ALA A 109 -3.79 18.89 13.04
CA ALA A 109 -5.13 18.53 12.63
C ALA A 109 -5.15 17.24 11.81
N GLU A 110 -4.26 17.09 10.83
CA GLU A 110 -4.13 15.86 10.05
C GLU A 110 -3.74 14.66 10.92
N LEU A 111 -2.86 14.85 11.91
CA LEU A 111 -2.53 13.81 12.90
C LEU A 111 -3.75 13.41 13.74
N ASP A 112 -4.63 14.36 14.07
CA ASP A 112 -5.87 14.08 14.79
C ASP A 112 -6.84 13.28 13.92
N ASP A 113 -6.97 13.63 12.64
CA ASP A 113 -7.80 12.89 11.67
C ASP A 113 -7.28 11.45 11.49
N PHE A 114 -6.00 11.28 11.25
CA PHE A 114 -5.38 9.94 11.17
C PHE A 114 -5.59 9.14 12.45
N TRP A 115 -5.41 9.78 13.61
CA TRP A 115 -5.61 9.11 14.89
C TRP A 115 -7.06 8.68 15.10
N GLN A 116 -8.03 9.51 14.74
CA GLN A 116 -9.45 9.20 14.84
C GLN A 116 -9.80 7.97 13.99
N LEU A 117 -9.29 7.89 12.76
CA LEU A 117 -9.48 6.72 11.89
C LEU A 117 -8.87 5.44 12.52
N ILE A 118 -7.63 5.52 13.01
CA ILE A 118 -6.93 4.39 13.63
C ILE A 118 -7.62 3.94 14.92
N ALA A 119 -8.11 4.86 15.73
CA ALA A 119 -8.75 4.56 17.01
C ALA A 119 -10.17 4.00 16.85
N THR A 120 -10.81 4.19 15.70
CA THR A 120 -12.17 3.72 15.43
C THR A 120 -12.26 2.19 15.64
N ASN A 121 -13.36 1.75 16.29
CA ASN A 121 -13.61 0.34 16.60
C ASN A 121 -12.45 -0.36 17.33
N ASN A 122 -11.71 0.38 18.17
CA ASN A 122 -10.57 -0.14 18.93
C ASN A 122 -9.45 -0.69 18.00
N GLY A 123 -9.17 0.01 16.90
CA GLY A 123 -8.17 -0.39 15.89
C GLY A 123 -6.78 -0.72 16.46
N PRO A 124 -6.23 0.02 17.46
CA PRO A 124 -4.95 -0.34 18.08
C PRO A 124 -4.90 -1.78 18.61
N ALA A 125 -5.99 -2.32 19.12
CA ALA A 125 -6.04 -3.68 19.64
C ALA A 125 -5.87 -4.78 18.56
N VAL A 126 -6.11 -4.46 17.28
CA VAL A 126 -5.99 -5.42 16.17
C VAL A 126 -4.72 -5.21 15.32
N MET A 127 -3.93 -4.18 15.56
CA MET A 127 -2.70 -3.88 14.79
C MET A 127 -1.74 -5.06 14.71
N HIS A 128 -1.59 -5.83 15.80
CA HIS A 128 -0.75 -7.04 15.85
C HIS A 128 -1.26 -8.19 14.95
N ARG A 129 -2.52 -8.17 14.55
CA ARG A 129 -3.08 -9.10 13.57
C ARG A 129 -2.89 -8.56 12.16
N LEU A 130 -3.15 -7.28 11.94
CA LEU A 130 -2.95 -6.62 10.66
C LEU A 130 -1.51 -6.74 10.17
N ILE A 131 -0.51 -6.55 11.06
CA ILE A 131 0.91 -6.59 10.69
C ILE A 131 1.36 -7.95 10.11
N ARG A 132 0.55 -9.00 10.25
CA ARG A 132 0.81 -10.31 9.66
C ARG A 132 0.80 -10.31 8.13
N TYR A 133 0.40 -9.22 7.50
CA TYR A 133 0.59 -9.04 6.06
C TYR A 133 2.06 -9.18 5.62
N MET A 134 3.02 -8.87 6.49
CA MET A 134 4.44 -8.96 6.15
C MET A 134 4.91 -10.39 5.85
N PRO A 135 4.66 -11.42 6.70
CA PRO A 135 4.93 -12.80 6.30
C PRO A 135 4.04 -13.28 5.14
N GLU A 136 2.79 -12.82 5.05
CA GLU A 136 1.89 -13.18 3.95
C GLU A 136 2.42 -12.69 2.59
N ARG A 137 2.97 -11.47 2.51
CA ARG A 137 3.67 -10.95 1.32
C ARG A 137 4.77 -11.89 0.84
N ARG A 138 5.55 -12.48 1.76
CA ARG A 138 6.61 -13.44 1.41
C ARG A 138 6.05 -14.73 0.80
N VAL A 139 4.95 -15.23 1.37
CA VAL A 139 4.29 -16.44 0.87
C VAL A 139 3.70 -16.21 -0.52
N GLN A 140 3.11 -15.05 -0.76
CA GLN A 140 2.43 -14.73 -2.03
C GLN A 140 3.36 -14.09 -3.09
N ARG A 141 4.62 -13.87 -2.78
CA ARG A 141 5.57 -13.15 -3.63
C ARG A 141 5.57 -13.61 -5.09
N GLU A 142 5.77 -14.89 -5.32
CA GLU A 142 5.87 -15.44 -6.69
C GLU A 142 4.54 -15.31 -7.45
N ARG A 143 3.44 -15.53 -6.78
CA ARG A 143 2.10 -15.37 -7.35
C ARG A 143 1.86 -13.93 -7.84
N TRP A 144 2.20 -12.96 -6.99
CA TRP A 144 1.97 -11.54 -7.30
C TRP A 144 2.98 -10.99 -8.29
N LEU A 145 4.24 -11.38 -8.17
CA LEU A 145 5.27 -11.00 -9.14
C LEU A 145 4.93 -11.54 -10.54
N THR A 146 4.55 -12.81 -10.67
CA THR A 146 4.12 -13.40 -11.93
C THR A 146 2.95 -12.63 -12.55
N ALA A 147 1.98 -12.21 -11.73
CA ALA A 147 0.85 -11.42 -12.22
C ALA A 147 1.29 -10.05 -12.76
N MET A 148 2.22 -9.36 -12.08
CA MET A 148 2.77 -8.07 -12.54
C MET A 148 3.61 -8.23 -13.83
N GLN A 149 4.27 -9.37 -14.00
CA GLN A 149 5.13 -9.66 -15.17
C GLN A 149 4.36 -10.02 -16.44
N ARG A 150 3.07 -10.32 -16.37
CA ARG A 150 2.27 -10.64 -17.56
C ARG A 150 2.11 -9.47 -18.52
N GLY A 151 2.10 -8.23 -18.02
CA GLY A 151 2.12 -7.03 -18.84
C GLY A 151 0.83 -6.71 -19.60
N GLU A 152 -0.23 -7.48 -19.45
CA GLU A 152 -1.52 -7.26 -20.13
C GLU A 152 -2.33 -6.12 -19.48
N VAL A 153 -2.24 -5.97 -18.16
CA VAL A 153 -2.84 -4.86 -17.41
C VAL A 153 -1.78 -3.79 -17.23
N PRO A 154 -2.02 -2.55 -17.68
CA PRO A 154 -1.09 -1.44 -17.47
C PRO A 154 -0.84 -1.16 -15.99
N LEU A 155 0.43 -1.01 -15.61
CA LEU A 155 0.87 -0.78 -14.23
C LEU A 155 1.68 0.51 -14.17
N ARG A 156 1.48 1.32 -13.11
CA ARG A 156 2.34 2.44 -12.74
C ARG A 156 2.66 2.40 -11.25
N LEU A 157 3.91 2.72 -10.88
CA LEU A 157 4.31 3.02 -9.50
C LEU A 157 4.59 4.52 -9.38
N ILE A 158 3.92 5.22 -8.45
CA ILE A 158 4.22 6.60 -8.07
C ILE A 158 4.76 6.55 -6.64
N ASP A 159 6.04 6.81 -6.47
CA ASP A 159 6.77 6.48 -5.24
C ASP A 159 7.39 7.73 -4.60
N GLY A 160 7.13 7.95 -3.32
CA GLY A 160 7.77 8.97 -2.51
C GLY A 160 9.18 8.56 -2.15
N GLY A 161 10.17 9.28 -2.68
CA GLY A 161 11.56 8.85 -2.72
C GLY A 161 12.27 8.78 -1.37
N VAL A 162 11.85 9.61 -0.38
CA VAL A 162 12.46 9.64 0.96
C VAL A 162 11.81 8.69 1.97
N ASP A 163 10.81 7.92 1.54
CA ASP A 163 10.20 6.89 2.38
C ASP A 163 11.25 5.84 2.79
N PRO A 164 11.52 5.65 4.09
CA PRO A 164 12.50 4.67 4.55
C PRO A 164 12.01 3.21 4.41
N ILE A 165 10.70 3.00 4.20
CA ILE A 165 10.06 1.67 4.18
C ILE A 165 10.03 1.10 2.76
N SER A 166 9.53 1.89 1.82
CA SER A 166 9.27 1.48 0.43
C SER A 166 9.45 2.63 -0.56
N GLY A 167 10.51 3.42 -0.40
CA GLY A 167 10.81 4.57 -1.26
C GLY A 167 11.65 4.21 -2.50
N ALA A 168 12.60 5.06 -2.86
CA ALA A 168 13.39 4.93 -4.10
C ALA A 168 13.96 3.53 -4.36
N HIS A 169 14.30 2.77 -3.31
CA HIS A 169 14.78 1.38 -3.42
C HIS A 169 13.68 0.42 -3.90
N MET A 170 12.41 0.69 -3.59
CA MET A 170 11.27 -0.08 -4.09
C MET A 170 11.05 0.20 -5.58
N LEU A 171 11.08 1.46 -6.00
CA LEU A 171 11.01 1.83 -7.41
C LEU A 171 12.16 1.24 -8.22
N ALA A 172 13.39 1.23 -7.68
CA ALA A 172 14.53 0.58 -8.33
C ALA A 172 14.24 -0.92 -8.57
N ARG A 173 13.73 -1.60 -7.55
CA ARG A 173 13.36 -3.03 -7.66
C ARG A 173 12.19 -3.28 -8.61
N TYR A 174 11.20 -2.38 -8.63
CA TYR A 174 10.10 -2.43 -9.60
C TYR A 174 10.63 -2.37 -11.04
N ARG A 175 11.57 -1.49 -11.31
CA ARG A 175 12.21 -1.35 -12.63
C ARG A 175 13.02 -2.57 -13.05
N GLU A 176 13.57 -3.32 -12.11
CA GLU A 176 14.30 -4.56 -12.38
C GLU A 176 13.41 -5.75 -12.71
N LEU A 177 12.24 -5.84 -12.05
CA LEU A 177 11.43 -7.06 -12.06
C LEU A 177 10.21 -6.98 -12.98
N VAL A 178 9.68 -5.78 -13.24
CA VAL A 178 8.46 -5.59 -14.03
C VAL A 178 8.85 -5.23 -15.48
N PRO A 179 8.33 -5.94 -16.49
CA PRO A 179 8.55 -5.59 -17.89
C PRO A 179 7.98 -4.21 -18.23
N ASN A 180 8.72 -3.40 -18.99
CA ASN A 180 8.32 -2.04 -19.39
C ASN A 180 7.82 -1.20 -18.20
N PRO A 181 8.65 -1.04 -17.15
CA PRO A 181 8.23 -0.46 -15.90
C PRO A 181 7.90 1.03 -16.03
N ASP A 182 6.66 1.40 -15.79
CA ASP A 182 6.23 2.79 -15.69
C ASP A 182 6.30 3.23 -14.22
N GLY A 183 7.26 4.08 -13.91
CA GLY A 183 7.53 4.49 -12.53
C GLY A 183 7.97 5.93 -12.38
N VAL A 184 7.31 6.65 -11.47
CA VAL A 184 7.54 8.04 -11.12
C VAL A 184 8.14 8.13 -9.72
N LEU A 185 9.22 8.90 -9.54
CA LEU A 185 9.79 9.21 -8.23
C LEU A 185 9.46 10.64 -7.84
N LEU A 186 8.83 10.82 -6.69
CA LEU A 186 8.60 12.11 -6.04
C LEU A 186 9.71 12.32 -4.99
N GLU A 187 10.82 12.95 -5.39
CA GLU A 187 12.11 12.91 -4.68
C GLU A 187 12.07 13.29 -3.20
N ASN A 188 11.28 14.31 -2.83
CA ASN A 188 11.23 14.86 -1.46
C ASN A 188 9.97 14.43 -0.67
N ILE A 189 9.19 13.51 -1.21
CA ILE A 189 7.95 13.01 -0.65
C ILE A 189 8.21 11.70 0.07
N GLY A 190 7.52 11.49 1.19
CA GLY A 190 7.63 10.29 2.02
C GLY A 190 6.62 9.21 1.66
N HIS A 191 6.20 8.49 2.70
CA HIS A 191 5.37 7.29 2.59
C HIS A 191 3.91 7.53 2.20
N TYR A 192 3.40 8.76 2.33
CA TYR A 192 2.00 9.10 2.06
C TYR A 192 1.87 10.08 0.90
N PRO A 193 2.33 9.74 -0.33
CA PRO A 193 2.39 10.69 -1.44
C PRO A 193 1.03 11.32 -1.77
N GLN A 194 -0.07 10.59 -1.61
CA GLN A 194 -1.43 11.12 -1.82
C GLN A 194 -1.85 12.18 -0.79
N THR A 195 -1.20 12.23 0.36
CA THR A 195 -1.42 13.24 1.40
C THR A 195 -0.39 14.36 1.32
N GLU A 196 0.87 13.99 1.06
CA GLU A 196 2.01 14.91 1.04
C GLU A 196 2.06 15.77 -0.23
N ALA A 197 1.64 15.20 -1.37
CA ALA A 197 1.68 15.85 -2.68
C ALA A 197 0.47 15.44 -3.56
N PRO A 198 -0.78 15.71 -3.11
CA PRO A 198 -2.00 15.23 -3.78
C PRO A 198 -2.09 15.66 -5.26
N ASP A 199 -1.71 16.90 -5.57
CA ASP A 199 -1.75 17.41 -6.93
C ASP A 199 -0.74 16.70 -7.85
N ALA A 200 0.44 16.35 -7.35
CA ALA A 200 1.43 15.61 -8.10
C ALA A 200 0.94 14.18 -8.37
N VAL A 201 0.41 13.50 -7.36
CA VAL A 201 -0.17 12.16 -7.51
C VAL A 201 -1.32 12.17 -8.49
N LEU A 202 -2.26 13.12 -8.35
CA LEU A 202 -3.41 13.25 -9.26
C LEU A 202 -2.95 13.51 -10.72
N ARG A 203 -2.00 14.41 -10.94
CA ARG A 203 -1.45 14.68 -12.26
C ARG A 203 -0.87 13.43 -12.89
N HIS A 204 0.02 12.72 -12.21
CA HIS A 204 0.64 11.50 -12.73
C HIS A 204 -0.37 10.38 -12.93
N TYR A 205 -1.39 10.27 -12.07
CA TYR A 205 -2.48 9.33 -12.26
C TYR A 205 -3.29 9.64 -13.53
N LEU A 206 -3.65 10.91 -13.75
CA LEU A 206 -4.41 11.33 -14.94
C LEU A 206 -3.60 11.21 -16.23
N GLU A 207 -2.31 11.56 -16.22
CA GLU A 207 -1.39 11.34 -17.35
C GLU A 207 -1.34 9.86 -17.74
N PHE A 208 -1.20 8.98 -16.75
CA PHE A 208 -1.23 7.52 -16.99
C PHE A 208 -2.55 7.08 -17.60
N ARG A 209 -3.67 7.54 -17.06
CA ARG A 209 -5.01 7.21 -17.56
C ARG A 209 -5.27 7.71 -18.98
N ALA A 210 -4.73 8.86 -19.34
CA ALA A 210 -4.87 9.42 -20.68
C ALA A 210 -4.05 8.67 -21.75
N GLY A 211 -3.04 7.91 -21.34
CA GLY A 211 -2.21 7.10 -22.21
C GLY A 211 -2.72 5.66 -22.44
N LEU A 212 -3.85 5.28 -21.82
CA LEU A 212 -4.48 3.95 -21.95
C LEU A 212 -5.51 3.95 -23.06
#